data_828b1870b206943f0e6faab7384fe2ae
#
_entry.id   828b1870b206943f0e6faab7384fe2ae
#
_cell.length_a   1.000
_cell.length_b   1.000
_cell.length_c   1.000
_cell.angle_alpha   90.00
_cell.angle_beta   90.00
_cell.angle_gamma   90.00
#
_symmetry.space_group_name_H-M   'P 1'
#
loop_
_entity.id
_entity.type
_entity.pdbx_description
1 polymer ?
#
loop_
_entity_poly.entity_id
_entity_poly.type
_entity_poly.pdbx_seq_one_letter_code
_entity_poly.pdbx_strand_id
1 'polypeptide(L)'
;AIREIEKIKWYPSWGEGRIKNMVTDRSDWCISRQRLWGVPIPIIYCKDCKKPIVNDTTIRDIAELFRKEGADAWWTKDLSEFLSPEVQCECGCKEFTKEYDIMDVWFDSGVSHSAVMEQYDCLQWPADLYLEGADQYRGWFQSSLLTSVVYKGSAPYKAVCTHGWVVDGEGRKMSKSLGNGIMPEEIVKKYGADILRLWVASSDYHSDIRISEGILGQLSDAYKKIRNTARYILGNLGNGDGFHPDRDSVSDDQLLELDRWALMRLDNVIQKAHEGYEAFDFHIVFHAIHNYCTTDLSNFYLDIIKDRLYCEPENSVARRAAQTTIYRILSALTRLIAPILSFTAEEIWSYLPHAASDDAKSVFLNEMPKASGLTEDADFMAKWDLIYQTRMEANKVLEEKRNEKLIGKSLEAKVTIAVA
;
A
#
# COMPACT_ATOMS: atom_id res chain seq x y z
N ALA A 1 14.40 -17.79 -18.08
CA ALA A 1 14.23 -16.70 -17.11
C ALA A 1 14.10 -15.34 -17.81
N ILE A 2 15.03 -14.95 -18.71
CA ILE A 2 15.04 -13.60 -19.35
C ILE A 2 13.70 -13.26 -20.02
N ARG A 3 13.14 -14.17 -20.83
CA ARG A 3 11.81 -13.99 -21.45
C ARG A 3 10.66 -13.83 -20.44
N GLU A 4 10.81 -14.40 -19.27
CA GLU A 4 9.79 -14.26 -18.23
C GLU A 4 9.91 -12.92 -17.50
N ILE A 5 11.12 -12.36 -17.33
CA ILE A 5 11.35 -11.03 -16.76
C ILE A 5 10.61 -9.94 -17.55
N GLU A 6 10.57 -10.05 -18.86
CA GLU A 6 9.91 -9.09 -19.79
C GLU A 6 8.36 -9.10 -19.67
N LYS A 7 7.78 -10.12 -19.05
CA LYS A 7 6.32 -10.23 -18.82
C LYS A 7 5.88 -9.67 -17.47
N ILE A 8 6.80 -9.40 -16.57
CA ILE A 8 6.55 -8.98 -15.20
C ILE A 8 6.47 -7.46 -15.15
N LYS A 9 5.51 -6.93 -14.37
CA LYS A 9 5.45 -5.50 -14.06
C LYS A 9 6.45 -5.17 -12.95
N TRP A 10 7.30 -4.17 -13.18
CA TRP A 10 8.33 -3.74 -12.23
C TRP A 10 8.03 -2.35 -11.69
N TYR A 11 7.96 -2.24 -10.36
CA TYR A 11 7.78 -0.99 -9.63
C TYR A 11 8.98 -0.78 -8.69
N PRO A 12 9.88 0.18 -8.98
CA PRO A 12 9.96 1.03 -10.18
C PRO A 12 10.48 0.25 -11.42
N SER A 13 10.27 0.82 -12.60
CA SER A 13 10.57 0.18 -13.89
C SER A 13 12.04 -0.22 -14.10
N TRP A 14 12.99 0.46 -13.45
CA TRP A 14 14.43 0.08 -13.53
C TRP A 14 14.72 -1.33 -12.98
N GLY A 15 13.79 -1.89 -12.20
CA GLY A 15 13.89 -3.25 -11.65
C GLY A 15 14.08 -4.33 -12.73
N GLU A 16 13.42 -4.17 -13.87
CA GLU A 16 13.56 -5.08 -15.02
C GLU A 16 15.02 -5.19 -15.49
N GLY A 17 15.63 -4.05 -15.77
CA GLY A 17 17.03 -4.02 -16.22
C GLY A 17 17.99 -4.59 -15.18
N ARG A 18 17.74 -4.32 -13.91
CA ARG A 18 18.56 -4.78 -12.80
C ARG A 18 18.56 -6.31 -12.68
N ILE A 19 17.40 -6.95 -12.65
CA ILE A 19 17.31 -8.41 -12.55
C ILE A 19 17.78 -9.09 -13.83
N LYS A 20 17.50 -8.52 -14.99
CA LYS A 20 17.94 -9.04 -16.29
C LYS A 20 19.45 -9.14 -16.37
N ASN A 21 20.17 -8.09 -15.97
CA ASN A 21 21.63 -8.10 -15.91
C ASN A 21 22.14 -9.15 -14.92
N MET A 22 21.57 -9.21 -13.71
CA MET A 22 21.99 -10.19 -12.69
C MET A 22 21.77 -11.65 -13.11
N VAL A 23 20.71 -11.93 -13.88
CA VAL A 23 20.45 -13.28 -14.40
C VAL A 23 21.35 -13.61 -15.60
N THR A 24 21.60 -12.63 -16.47
CA THR A 24 22.47 -12.80 -17.66
C THR A 24 23.91 -13.09 -17.27
N ASP A 25 24.42 -12.38 -16.25
CA ASP A 25 25.81 -12.52 -15.79
C ASP A 25 26.02 -13.74 -14.88
N ARG A 26 24.96 -14.48 -14.56
CA ARG A 26 25.03 -15.63 -13.67
C ARG A 26 25.29 -16.92 -14.46
N SER A 27 26.44 -17.55 -14.24
CA SER A 27 26.79 -18.84 -14.86
C SER A 27 26.22 -20.01 -14.06
N ASP A 28 26.47 -20.05 -12.75
CA ASP A 28 26.19 -21.18 -11.88
C ASP A 28 25.56 -20.76 -10.54
N TRP A 29 24.86 -21.69 -9.92
CA TRP A 29 24.40 -21.58 -8.54
C TRP A 29 24.78 -22.86 -7.78
N CYS A 30 25.83 -22.77 -6.97
CA CYS A 30 26.15 -23.83 -6.04
C CYS A 30 25.12 -23.87 -4.92
N ILE A 31 24.27 -24.88 -4.91
CA ILE A 31 23.18 -25.00 -3.94
C ILE A 31 23.57 -25.74 -2.67
N SER A 32 24.73 -26.40 -2.61
CA SER A 32 25.21 -27.10 -1.42
C SER A 32 25.86 -26.17 -0.40
N ARG A 33 25.58 -26.42 0.88
CA ARG A 33 26.20 -25.72 2.02
C ARG A 33 26.63 -26.72 3.07
N GLN A 34 27.81 -26.52 3.61
CA GLN A 34 28.41 -27.29 4.70
C GLN A 34 28.03 -26.63 6.04
N ARG A 35 26.78 -26.81 6.45
CA ARG A 35 26.21 -26.28 7.69
C ARG A 35 25.47 -27.38 8.43
N LEU A 36 25.32 -27.23 9.75
CA LEU A 36 24.61 -28.19 10.58
C LEU A 36 23.07 -27.96 10.59
N TRP A 37 22.63 -26.77 10.20
CA TRP A 37 21.23 -26.40 10.18
C TRP A 37 20.77 -26.05 8.76
N GLY A 38 19.73 -26.71 8.29
CA GLY A 38 19.10 -26.49 7.01
C GLY A 38 18.44 -27.75 6.44
N VAL A 39 17.80 -27.61 5.29
CA VAL A 39 17.16 -28.73 4.59
C VAL A 39 18.24 -29.57 3.91
N PRO A 40 18.32 -30.90 4.16
CA PRO A 40 19.33 -31.75 3.55
C PRO A 40 19.11 -31.86 2.04
N ILE A 41 20.20 -32.04 1.30
CA ILE A 41 20.14 -32.36 -0.13
C ILE A 41 19.71 -33.83 -0.28
N PRO A 42 18.56 -34.12 -0.92
CA PRO A 42 17.98 -35.49 -0.95
C PRO A 42 18.65 -36.39 -2.00
N ILE A 43 19.96 -36.55 -1.91
CA ILE A 43 20.75 -37.33 -2.86
C ILE A 43 21.48 -38.44 -2.11
N ILE A 44 21.54 -39.61 -2.75
CA ILE A 44 22.32 -40.74 -2.28
C ILE A 44 23.38 -41.09 -3.29
N TYR A 45 24.48 -41.71 -2.82
CA TYR A 45 25.62 -42.11 -3.63
C TYR A 45 25.82 -43.64 -3.53
N CYS A 46 26.12 -44.26 -4.64
CA CYS A 46 26.54 -45.67 -4.66
C CYS A 46 27.83 -45.86 -3.84
N LYS A 47 27.86 -46.88 -2.98
CA LYS A 47 29.07 -47.15 -2.18
C LYS A 47 30.23 -47.59 -3.04
N ASP A 48 30.00 -48.31 -4.15
CA ASP A 48 31.05 -48.86 -5.00
C ASP A 48 31.62 -47.81 -5.99
N CYS A 49 30.74 -47.33 -6.89
CA CYS A 49 31.19 -46.44 -7.99
C CYS A 49 31.10 -44.96 -7.67
N LYS A 50 30.59 -44.58 -6.49
CA LYS A 50 30.46 -43.18 -6.00
C LYS A 50 29.55 -42.31 -6.86
N LYS A 51 28.85 -42.86 -7.86
CA LYS A 51 27.92 -42.07 -8.66
C LYS A 51 26.68 -41.65 -7.83
N PRO A 52 26.14 -40.47 -8.04
CA PRO A 52 24.89 -40.06 -7.45
C PRO A 52 23.73 -40.87 -8.06
N ILE A 53 22.75 -41.24 -7.25
CA ILE A 53 21.52 -41.87 -7.66
C ILE A 53 20.40 -40.87 -7.50
N VAL A 54 19.93 -40.36 -8.63
CA VAL A 54 18.86 -39.37 -8.70
C VAL A 54 17.86 -39.85 -9.77
N ASN A 55 16.75 -40.38 -9.33
CA ASN A 55 15.67 -40.82 -10.19
C ASN A 55 14.33 -40.61 -9.48
N ASP A 56 13.23 -40.79 -10.21
CA ASP A 56 11.88 -40.55 -9.69
C ASP A 56 11.56 -41.41 -8.46
N THR A 57 12.06 -42.65 -8.38
CA THR A 57 11.84 -43.52 -7.23
C THR A 57 12.53 -43.01 -5.99
N THR A 58 13.84 -42.73 -6.07
CA THR A 58 14.61 -42.23 -4.91
C THR A 58 14.07 -40.90 -4.40
N ILE A 59 13.75 -39.97 -5.31
CA ILE A 59 13.21 -38.63 -4.93
C ILE A 59 11.82 -38.78 -4.29
N ARG A 60 10.97 -39.69 -4.81
CA ARG A 60 9.64 -39.93 -4.25
C ARG A 60 9.72 -40.56 -2.85
N ASP A 61 10.57 -41.57 -2.66
CA ASP A 61 10.77 -42.23 -1.37
C ASP A 61 11.24 -41.20 -0.30
N ILE A 62 12.21 -40.36 -0.65
CA ILE A 62 12.73 -39.32 0.25
C ILE A 62 11.66 -38.23 0.52
N ALA A 63 10.93 -37.79 -0.50
CA ALA A 63 9.85 -36.84 -0.33
C ALA A 63 8.73 -37.37 0.59
N GLU A 64 8.43 -38.68 0.49
CA GLU A 64 7.44 -39.30 1.35
C GLU A 64 7.93 -39.44 2.80
N LEU A 65 9.22 -39.72 3.01
CA LEU A 65 9.85 -39.67 4.32
C LEU A 65 9.69 -38.27 4.95
N PHE A 66 10.06 -37.25 4.19
CA PHE A 66 10.01 -35.86 4.69
C PHE A 66 8.55 -35.41 4.97
N ARG A 67 7.60 -35.84 4.16
CA ARG A 67 6.17 -35.55 4.39
C ARG A 67 5.64 -36.16 5.69
N LYS A 68 6.08 -37.36 6.02
CA LYS A 68 5.62 -38.09 7.20
C LYS A 68 6.33 -37.67 8.49
N GLU A 69 7.64 -37.45 8.43
CA GLU A 69 8.47 -37.36 9.62
C GLU A 69 9.31 -36.07 9.69
N GLY A 70 9.22 -35.23 8.65
CA GLY A 70 10.04 -34.02 8.54
C GLY A 70 11.43 -34.29 7.98
N ALA A 71 12.16 -33.23 7.63
CA ALA A 71 13.48 -33.32 7.03
C ALA A 71 14.55 -33.88 7.98
N ASP A 72 14.34 -33.78 9.29
CA ASP A 72 15.27 -34.31 10.32
C ASP A 72 15.39 -35.84 10.25
N ALA A 73 14.38 -36.53 9.70
CA ALA A 73 14.44 -37.97 9.47
C ALA A 73 15.60 -38.41 8.56
N TRP A 74 16.10 -37.48 7.69
CA TRP A 74 17.29 -37.71 6.88
C TRP A 74 18.54 -38.04 7.71
N TRP A 75 18.67 -37.42 8.87
CA TRP A 75 19.83 -37.60 9.75
C TRP A 75 19.72 -38.79 10.68
N THR A 76 18.49 -39.17 11.04
CA THR A 76 18.22 -40.15 12.10
C THR A 76 17.89 -41.54 11.60
N LYS A 77 17.38 -41.69 10.36
CA LYS A 77 16.95 -42.98 9.81
C LYS A 77 17.99 -43.59 8.88
N ASP A 78 18.03 -44.91 8.84
CA ASP A 78 18.83 -45.65 7.84
C ASP A 78 18.14 -45.65 6.48
N LEU A 79 18.92 -45.72 5.39
CA LEU A 79 18.38 -45.74 4.03
C LEU A 79 17.45 -46.94 3.77
N SER A 80 17.72 -48.07 4.39
CA SER A 80 16.89 -49.29 4.29
C SER A 80 15.50 -49.14 4.87
N GLU A 81 15.25 -48.14 5.70
CA GLU A 81 13.96 -47.88 6.32
C GLU A 81 12.95 -47.22 5.39
N PHE A 82 13.43 -46.50 4.37
CA PHE A 82 12.56 -45.70 3.51
C PHE A 82 12.80 -45.85 2.01
N LEU A 83 13.97 -46.37 1.57
CA LEU A 83 14.23 -46.59 0.15
C LEU A 83 13.53 -47.89 -0.33
N SER A 84 12.93 -47.83 -1.49
CA SER A 84 12.35 -48.96 -2.17
C SER A 84 13.43 -50.03 -2.45
N PRO A 85 13.12 -51.31 -2.22
CA PRO A 85 14.10 -52.44 -2.39
C PRO A 85 14.63 -52.59 -3.81
N GLU A 86 13.90 -52.08 -4.80
CA GLU A 86 14.29 -52.08 -6.22
C GLU A 86 15.34 -51.06 -6.59
N VAL A 87 15.69 -50.09 -5.72
CA VAL A 87 16.71 -49.11 -5.99
C VAL A 87 18.06 -49.80 -6.14
N GLN A 88 18.66 -49.65 -7.32
CA GLN A 88 19.94 -50.27 -7.67
C GLN A 88 20.76 -49.28 -8.53
N CYS A 89 22.04 -49.26 -8.32
CA CYS A 89 22.97 -48.52 -9.16
C CYS A 89 23.21 -49.23 -10.50
N GLU A 90 23.53 -48.51 -11.54
CA GLU A 90 23.91 -49.05 -12.85
C GLU A 90 25.06 -50.08 -12.77
N CYS A 91 25.95 -49.96 -11.77
CA CYS A 91 26.99 -50.94 -11.54
C CYS A 91 26.54 -52.24 -10.84
N GLY A 92 25.25 -52.36 -10.51
CA GLY A 92 24.68 -53.49 -9.82
C GLY A 92 24.69 -53.41 -8.28
N CYS A 93 25.37 -52.42 -7.70
CA CYS A 93 25.45 -52.21 -6.25
C CYS A 93 24.08 -51.75 -5.68
N LYS A 94 23.74 -52.28 -4.49
CA LYS A 94 22.52 -51.91 -3.72
C LYS A 94 22.86 -51.22 -2.39
N GLU A 95 24.13 -50.92 -2.14
CA GLU A 95 24.53 -50.19 -0.95
C GLU A 95 24.82 -48.71 -1.28
N PHE A 96 24.28 -47.81 -0.46
CA PHE A 96 24.31 -46.37 -0.68
C PHE A 96 24.77 -45.60 0.56
N THR A 97 25.23 -44.39 0.36
CA THR A 97 25.53 -43.39 1.39
C THR A 97 24.68 -42.14 1.13
N LYS A 98 24.26 -41.42 2.18
CA LYS A 98 23.55 -40.16 2.08
C LYS A 98 24.50 -39.03 1.76
N GLU A 99 23.96 -37.98 1.10
CA GLU A 99 24.57 -36.66 1.11
C GLU A 99 24.38 -36.02 2.50
N TYR A 100 25.40 -35.31 2.98
CA TYR A 100 25.37 -34.64 4.28
C TYR A 100 25.43 -33.12 4.18
N ASP A 101 25.56 -32.58 2.98
CA ASP A 101 25.42 -31.14 2.75
C ASP A 101 23.93 -30.75 2.79
N ILE A 102 23.68 -29.50 3.13
CA ILE A 102 22.33 -28.92 3.13
C ILE A 102 22.15 -28.01 1.93
N MET A 103 20.90 -27.70 1.59
CA MET A 103 20.57 -26.73 0.55
C MET A 103 20.91 -25.32 0.99
N ASP A 104 21.26 -24.47 0.02
CA ASP A 104 21.29 -23.02 0.19
C ASP A 104 19.91 -22.52 0.62
N VAL A 105 19.84 -21.74 1.68
CA VAL A 105 18.59 -21.15 2.19
C VAL A 105 17.85 -20.32 1.12
N TRP A 106 18.57 -19.78 0.13
CA TRP A 106 17.95 -19.11 -1.00
C TRP A 106 17.22 -20.07 -1.95
N PHE A 107 17.60 -21.35 -1.97
CA PHE A 107 16.82 -22.39 -2.64
C PHE A 107 15.53 -22.67 -1.87
N ASP A 108 15.61 -22.83 -0.56
CA ASP A 108 14.46 -23.10 0.29
C ASP A 108 13.43 -21.95 0.19
N SER A 109 13.87 -20.70 0.33
CA SER A 109 13.00 -19.53 0.14
C SER A 109 12.55 -19.36 -1.31
N GLY A 110 13.39 -19.72 -2.28
CA GLY A 110 13.09 -19.66 -3.70
C GLY A 110 11.93 -20.55 -4.13
N VAL A 111 11.71 -21.69 -3.46
CA VAL A 111 10.60 -22.60 -3.78
C VAL A 111 9.32 -22.31 -3.00
N SER A 112 9.28 -21.24 -2.19
CA SER A 112 8.11 -20.85 -1.40
C SER A 112 6.84 -20.68 -2.24
N HIS A 113 6.97 -20.23 -3.50
CA HIS A 113 5.86 -20.12 -4.45
C HIS A 113 5.17 -21.49 -4.72
N SER A 114 5.87 -22.60 -4.57
CA SER A 114 5.30 -23.95 -4.70
C SER A 114 5.03 -24.55 -3.31
N ALA A 115 6.01 -24.48 -2.40
CA ALA A 115 5.90 -25.11 -1.09
C ALA A 115 4.81 -24.50 -0.18
N VAL A 116 4.43 -23.23 -0.41
CA VAL A 116 3.39 -22.54 0.37
C VAL A 116 2.15 -22.29 -0.46
N MET A 117 2.27 -21.60 -1.59
CA MET A 117 1.09 -21.11 -2.33
C MET A 117 0.23 -22.26 -2.88
N GLU A 118 0.81 -23.39 -3.25
CA GLU A 118 0.08 -24.56 -3.74
C GLU A 118 -0.54 -25.41 -2.63
N GLN A 119 -0.26 -25.12 -1.36
CA GLN A 119 -0.80 -25.89 -0.22
C GLN A 119 -2.13 -25.32 0.30
N TYR A 120 -2.50 -24.10 -0.11
CA TYR A 120 -3.69 -23.43 0.39
C TYR A 120 -4.62 -23.03 -0.74
N ASP A 121 -5.85 -23.52 -0.72
CA ASP A 121 -6.89 -23.25 -1.72
C ASP A 121 -7.25 -21.76 -1.84
N CYS A 122 -6.99 -20.98 -0.80
CA CYS A 122 -7.22 -19.53 -0.79
C CYS A 122 -6.10 -18.73 -1.48
N LEU A 123 -4.99 -19.37 -1.85
CA LEU A 123 -3.88 -18.73 -2.56
C LEU A 123 -3.88 -19.13 -4.03
N GLN A 124 -3.34 -18.26 -4.86
CA GLN A 124 -3.21 -18.53 -6.30
C GLN A 124 -1.76 -18.42 -6.75
N TRP A 125 -1.42 -19.21 -7.75
CA TRP A 125 -0.14 -19.14 -8.44
C TRP A 125 -0.34 -18.68 -9.89
N PRO A 126 0.48 -17.76 -10.45
CA PRO A 126 1.55 -17.01 -9.79
C PRO A 126 1.02 -15.95 -8.83
N ALA A 127 1.86 -15.49 -7.88
CA ALA A 127 1.54 -14.39 -6.98
C ALA A 127 1.24 -13.12 -7.76
N ASP A 128 0.30 -12.30 -7.27
CA ASP A 128 0.01 -11.02 -7.91
C ASP A 128 1.16 -10.02 -7.72
N LEU A 129 1.79 -10.02 -6.52
CA LEU A 129 2.84 -9.09 -6.18
C LEU A 129 3.88 -9.72 -5.25
N TYR A 130 5.17 -9.53 -5.57
CA TYR A 130 6.29 -9.67 -4.62
C TYR A 130 6.75 -8.29 -4.18
N LEU A 131 6.86 -8.07 -2.85
CA LEU A 131 7.25 -6.79 -2.28
C LEU A 131 8.38 -6.98 -1.29
N GLU A 132 9.55 -6.40 -1.58
CA GLU A 132 10.74 -6.45 -0.74
C GLU A 132 11.72 -5.32 -1.06
N GLY A 133 12.82 -5.27 -0.31
CA GLY A 133 13.93 -4.34 -0.57
C GLY A 133 14.71 -4.61 -1.84
N ALA A 134 15.44 -3.61 -2.30
CA ALA A 134 16.22 -3.67 -3.53
C ALA A 134 17.41 -4.67 -3.51
N ASP A 135 17.81 -5.18 -2.35
CA ASP A 135 18.79 -6.26 -2.22
C ASP A 135 18.26 -7.61 -2.71
N GLN A 136 16.93 -7.81 -2.71
CA GLN A 136 16.28 -9.05 -3.10
C GLN A 136 16.35 -9.35 -4.62
N TYR A 137 16.79 -8.40 -5.43
CA TYR A 137 17.16 -8.69 -6.84
C TYR A 137 18.26 -9.74 -6.95
N ARG A 138 19.14 -9.85 -5.94
CA ARG A 138 20.15 -10.90 -5.83
C ARG A 138 19.81 -11.97 -4.79
N GLY A 139 18.63 -11.93 -4.23
CA GLY A 139 18.11 -12.85 -3.23
C GLY A 139 16.83 -13.53 -3.68
N TRP A 140 15.74 -13.31 -2.93
CA TRP A 140 14.48 -14.02 -3.11
C TRP A 140 13.82 -13.80 -4.47
N PHE A 141 13.86 -12.61 -5.05
CA PHE A 141 13.31 -12.39 -6.39
C PHE A 141 13.98 -13.28 -7.43
N GLN A 142 15.32 -13.34 -7.39
CA GLN A 142 16.07 -14.13 -8.35
C GLN A 142 15.92 -15.63 -8.11
N SER A 143 16.02 -16.09 -6.86
CA SER A 143 15.92 -17.52 -6.53
C SER A 143 14.52 -18.05 -6.85
N SER A 144 13.45 -17.31 -6.51
CA SER A 144 12.08 -17.67 -6.87
C SER A 144 11.87 -17.74 -8.38
N LEU A 145 12.40 -16.77 -9.13
CA LEU A 145 12.31 -16.78 -10.60
C LEU A 145 12.99 -17.99 -11.21
N LEU A 146 14.22 -18.28 -10.78
CA LEU A 146 15.01 -19.37 -11.34
C LEU A 146 14.37 -20.74 -11.03
N THR A 147 13.99 -20.99 -9.79
CA THR A 147 13.34 -22.25 -9.39
C THR A 147 12.00 -22.44 -10.10
N SER A 148 11.19 -21.38 -10.22
CA SER A 148 9.90 -21.44 -10.89
C SER A 148 10.04 -21.70 -12.39
N VAL A 149 10.97 -21.04 -13.06
CA VAL A 149 11.21 -21.26 -14.50
C VAL A 149 11.68 -22.71 -14.76
N VAL A 150 12.49 -23.28 -13.88
CA VAL A 150 12.92 -24.69 -13.98
C VAL A 150 11.74 -25.62 -13.75
N TYR A 151 10.92 -25.40 -12.73
CA TYR A 151 9.86 -26.28 -12.30
C TYR A 151 8.57 -26.14 -13.14
N LYS A 152 8.15 -24.88 -13.43
CA LYS A 152 6.87 -24.57 -14.09
C LYS A 152 7.02 -23.92 -15.47
N GLY A 153 8.21 -23.55 -15.89
CA GLY A 153 8.44 -22.89 -17.17
C GLY A 153 8.08 -21.41 -17.22
N SER A 154 7.63 -20.82 -16.11
CA SER A 154 7.18 -19.41 -16.04
C SER A 154 7.52 -18.75 -14.71
N ALA A 155 7.39 -17.41 -14.64
CA ALA A 155 7.66 -16.64 -13.44
C ALA A 155 6.65 -16.92 -12.31
N PRO A 156 7.05 -16.88 -11.02
CA PRO A 156 6.17 -17.14 -9.90
C PRO A 156 5.35 -15.94 -9.45
N TYR A 157 5.55 -14.77 -10.07
CA TYR A 157 4.90 -13.52 -9.73
C TYR A 157 4.59 -12.70 -10.98
N LYS A 158 3.49 -11.91 -10.93
CA LYS A 158 3.03 -11.04 -12.01
C LYS A 158 3.66 -9.66 -11.93
N ALA A 159 3.95 -9.20 -10.70
CA ALA A 159 4.55 -7.90 -10.43
C ALA A 159 5.56 -7.96 -9.29
N VAL A 160 6.51 -7.04 -9.30
CA VAL A 160 7.48 -6.82 -8.22
C VAL A 160 7.47 -5.34 -7.85
N CYS A 161 7.24 -5.06 -6.57
CA CYS A 161 7.38 -3.72 -6.00
C CYS A 161 8.59 -3.70 -5.07
N THR A 162 9.48 -2.71 -5.25
CA THR A 162 10.74 -2.64 -4.53
C THR A 162 10.82 -1.36 -3.72
N HIS A 163 11.21 -1.47 -2.46
CA HIS A 163 11.46 -0.34 -1.58
C HIS A 163 12.95 -0.11 -1.31
N GLY A 164 13.29 1.13 -0.94
CA GLY A 164 14.60 1.51 -0.42
C GLY A 164 14.75 1.20 1.08
N TRP A 165 15.69 1.86 1.72
CA TRP A 165 16.00 1.70 3.14
C TRP A 165 15.50 2.86 3.97
N VAL A 166 15.23 2.60 5.25
CA VAL A 166 14.98 3.64 6.23
C VAL A 166 16.32 4.14 6.77
N VAL A 167 16.54 5.44 6.66
CA VAL A 167 17.73 6.12 7.15
C VAL A 167 17.36 7.17 8.19
N ASP A 168 18.33 7.61 9.01
CA ASP A 168 18.08 8.67 10.00
C ASP A 168 17.80 10.04 9.34
N GLY A 169 17.47 11.05 10.13
CA GLY A 169 17.17 12.40 9.62
C GLY A 169 18.29 13.04 8.81
N GLU A 170 19.53 12.58 8.99
CA GLU A 170 20.72 13.05 8.26
C GLU A 170 21.06 12.18 7.03
N GLY A 171 20.27 11.12 6.79
CA GLY A 171 20.47 10.21 5.67
C GLY A 171 21.51 9.11 5.93
N ARG A 172 21.86 8.85 7.18
CA ARG A 172 22.81 7.80 7.56
C ARG A 172 22.08 6.48 7.84
N LYS A 173 22.70 5.38 7.47
CA LYS A 173 22.18 4.05 7.79
C LYS A 173 22.01 3.88 9.30
N MET A 174 20.88 3.36 9.73
CA MET A 174 20.63 3.04 11.13
C MET A 174 21.47 1.84 11.56
N SER A 175 22.10 1.94 12.73
CA SER A 175 22.86 0.85 13.33
C SER A 175 22.84 0.92 14.85
N LYS A 176 22.98 -0.23 15.49
CA LYS A 176 23.08 -0.30 16.96
C LYS A 176 24.31 0.45 17.50
N SER A 177 25.41 0.43 16.73
CA SER A 177 26.67 1.09 17.11
C SER A 177 26.57 2.62 17.10
N LEU A 178 25.73 3.19 16.22
CA LEU A 178 25.50 4.63 16.14
C LEU A 178 24.38 5.09 17.09
N GLY A 179 23.58 4.17 17.63
CA GLY A 179 22.45 4.50 18.49
C GLY A 179 21.37 5.36 17.83
N ASN A 180 21.34 5.40 16.48
CA ASN A 180 20.42 6.22 15.68
C ASN A 180 19.20 5.43 15.19
N GLY A 181 18.98 4.21 15.70
CA GLY A 181 17.80 3.42 15.37
C GLY A 181 16.56 3.95 16.07
N ILE A 182 15.45 4.05 15.37
CA ILE A 182 14.13 4.37 15.90
C ILE A 182 13.28 3.11 15.82
N MET A 183 12.73 2.70 16.95
CA MET A 183 11.87 1.51 17.00
C MET A 183 10.43 1.88 16.65
N PRO A 184 9.76 1.10 15.78
CA PRO A 184 8.37 1.36 15.40
C PRO A 184 7.42 1.50 16.60
N GLU A 185 7.64 0.71 17.66
CA GLU A 185 6.83 0.73 18.88
C GLU A 185 6.89 2.08 19.62
N GLU A 186 8.03 2.76 19.58
CA GLU A 186 8.20 4.10 20.18
C GLU A 186 7.38 5.13 19.42
N ILE A 187 7.37 5.03 18.06
CA ILE A 187 6.56 5.91 17.19
C ILE A 187 5.08 5.65 17.45
N VAL A 188 4.66 4.38 17.45
CA VAL A 188 3.26 4.00 17.66
C VAL A 188 2.78 4.46 19.04
N LYS A 189 3.60 4.34 20.07
CA LYS A 189 3.26 4.81 21.42
C LYS A 189 3.10 6.32 21.51
N LYS A 190 3.93 7.08 20.77
CA LYS A 190 3.96 8.55 20.86
C LYS A 190 2.95 9.21 19.91
N TYR A 191 2.83 8.71 18.70
CA TYR A 191 2.08 9.35 17.60
C TYR A 191 0.87 8.54 17.14
N GLY A 192 0.83 7.24 17.43
CA GLY A 192 -0.15 6.30 16.89
C GLY A 192 0.33 5.62 15.61
N ALA A 193 -0.28 4.48 15.29
CA ALA A 193 0.09 3.67 14.13
C ALA A 193 -0.18 4.40 12.81
N ASP A 194 -1.25 5.18 12.72
CA ASP A 194 -1.60 5.92 11.50
C ASP A 194 -0.55 6.96 11.09
N ILE A 195 0.18 7.57 12.05
CA ILE A 195 1.25 8.50 11.71
C ILE A 195 2.47 7.76 11.13
N LEU A 196 2.79 6.57 11.63
CA LEU A 196 3.83 5.73 11.06
C LEU A 196 3.47 5.29 9.64
N ARG A 197 2.23 4.85 9.42
CA ARG A 197 1.71 4.48 8.09
C ARG A 197 1.70 5.67 7.13
N LEU A 198 1.28 6.84 7.62
CA LEU A 198 1.26 8.07 6.86
C LEU A 198 2.66 8.51 6.45
N TRP A 199 3.66 8.35 7.34
CA TRP A 199 5.04 8.65 7.02
C TRP A 199 5.54 7.83 5.82
N VAL A 200 5.31 6.52 5.82
CA VAL A 200 5.66 5.67 4.67
C VAL A 200 4.92 6.11 3.42
N ALA A 201 3.60 6.28 3.52
CA ALA A 201 2.75 6.63 2.37
C ALA A 201 3.01 8.05 1.83
N SER A 202 3.51 8.97 2.63
CA SER A 202 3.84 10.35 2.20
C SER A 202 5.18 10.49 1.51
N SER A 203 6.00 9.44 1.53
CA SER A 203 7.36 9.41 0.98
C SER A 203 7.41 8.62 -0.32
N ASP A 204 8.36 8.96 -1.21
CA ASP A 204 8.73 8.09 -2.31
C ASP A 204 9.63 6.95 -1.78
N TYR A 205 8.98 5.88 -1.32
CA TYR A 205 9.63 4.73 -0.70
C TYR A 205 10.42 3.84 -1.67
N HIS A 206 10.35 4.09 -2.97
CA HIS A 206 11.18 3.39 -3.96
C HIS A 206 12.66 3.74 -3.82
N SER A 207 12.97 4.81 -3.10
CA SER A 207 14.31 5.22 -2.68
C SER A 207 14.44 5.21 -1.15
N ASP A 208 15.63 5.53 -0.63
CA ASP A 208 15.86 5.59 0.81
C ASP A 208 15.05 6.74 1.44
N ILE A 209 14.30 6.43 2.50
CA ILE A 209 13.42 7.39 3.18
C ILE A 209 13.97 7.77 4.55
N ARG A 210 13.90 9.04 4.87
CA ARG A 210 14.39 9.59 6.14
C ARG A 210 13.29 9.56 7.20
N ILE A 211 13.70 9.24 8.44
CA ILE A 211 12.83 9.36 9.61
C ILE A 211 13.49 10.21 10.68
N SER A 212 12.71 11.12 11.27
CA SER A 212 13.12 11.93 12.41
C SER A 212 11.89 12.45 13.16
N GLU A 213 12.07 12.87 14.40
CA GLU A 213 11.02 13.52 15.21
C GLU A 213 10.41 14.75 14.51
N GLY A 214 11.22 15.56 13.81
CA GLY A 214 10.74 16.71 13.07
C GLY A 214 9.82 16.34 11.91
N ILE A 215 10.17 15.29 11.14
CA ILE A 215 9.36 14.77 10.03
C ILE A 215 8.02 14.23 10.58
N LEU A 216 8.08 13.42 11.64
CA LEU A 216 6.87 12.86 12.25
C LEU A 216 5.96 13.95 12.84
N GLY A 217 6.55 15.01 13.42
CA GLY A 217 5.81 16.18 13.90
C GLY A 217 5.04 16.90 12.78
N GLN A 218 5.71 17.19 11.65
CA GLN A 218 5.07 17.80 10.49
C GLN A 218 3.93 16.95 9.92
N LEU A 219 4.13 15.63 9.86
CA LEU A 219 3.09 14.71 9.40
C LEU A 219 1.92 14.61 10.37
N SER A 220 2.19 14.68 11.68
CA SER A 220 1.14 14.78 12.68
C SER A 220 0.27 16.02 12.48
N ASP A 221 0.85 17.14 12.09
CA ASP A 221 0.10 18.37 11.79
C ASP A 221 -0.71 18.26 10.48
N ALA A 222 -0.14 17.63 9.45
CA ALA A 222 -0.89 17.32 8.22
C ALA A 222 -2.08 16.36 8.50
N TYR A 223 -1.85 15.33 9.28
CA TYR A 223 -2.89 14.40 9.73
C TYR A 223 -4.03 15.12 10.49
N LYS A 224 -3.69 16.02 11.43
CA LYS A 224 -4.69 16.80 12.18
C LYS A 224 -5.59 17.60 11.26
N LYS A 225 -5.09 18.11 10.14
CA LYS A 225 -5.90 18.86 9.17
C LYS A 225 -6.95 17.96 8.52
N ILE A 226 -6.55 16.76 8.07
CA ILE A 226 -7.49 15.76 7.51
C ILE A 226 -8.54 15.38 8.56
N ARG A 227 -8.10 15.03 9.77
CA ARG A 227 -8.99 14.63 10.88
C ARG A 227 -9.95 15.76 11.29
N ASN A 228 -9.48 16.99 11.35
CA ASN A 228 -10.32 18.14 11.68
C ASN A 228 -11.37 18.44 10.59
N THR A 229 -11.03 18.26 9.32
CA THR A 229 -11.99 18.35 8.20
C THR A 229 -13.10 17.30 8.36
N ALA A 230 -12.73 16.04 8.62
CA ALA A 230 -13.70 14.97 8.87
C ALA A 230 -14.58 15.29 10.09
N ARG A 231 -13.98 15.71 11.22
CA ARG A 231 -14.71 16.10 12.43
C ARG A 231 -15.70 17.22 12.19
N TYR A 232 -15.31 18.24 11.42
CA TYR A 232 -16.19 19.35 11.07
C TYR A 232 -17.41 18.87 10.27
N ILE A 233 -17.18 18.01 9.28
CA ILE A 233 -18.24 17.46 8.45
C ILE A 233 -19.18 16.59 9.30
N LEU A 234 -18.66 15.65 10.10
CA LEU A 234 -19.44 14.80 10.98
C LEU A 234 -20.33 15.63 11.93
N GLY A 235 -19.78 16.71 12.51
CA GLY A 235 -20.55 17.62 13.38
C GLY A 235 -21.71 18.31 12.68
N ASN A 236 -21.64 18.51 11.36
CA ASN A 236 -22.70 19.13 10.55
C ASN A 236 -23.68 18.13 9.91
N LEU A 237 -23.34 16.84 9.93
CA LEU A 237 -24.29 15.77 9.58
C LEU A 237 -25.14 15.37 10.78
N GLY A 238 -24.67 15.62 12.00
CA GLY A 238 -25.35 15.29 13.24
C GLY A 238 -25.22 13.82 13.64
N ASN A 239 -25.55 13.52 14.88
CA ASN A 239 -25.56 12.17 15.42
C ASN A 239 -27.00 11.65 15.55
N GLY A 240 -27.24 10.39 15.22
CA GLY A 240 -28.55 9.73 15.42
C GLY A 240 -29.65 10.30 14.53
N ASP A 241 -30.46 11.22 15.03
CA ASP A 241 -31.59 11.83 14.29
C ASP A 241 -31.17 12.92 13.30
N GLY A 242 -29.87 13.09 13.03
CA GLY A 242 -29.34 14.05 12.07
C GLY A 242 -29.65 13.70 10.61
N PHE A 243 -28.77 14.15 9.72
CA PHE A 243 -28.82 13.82 8.28
C PHE A 243 -28.69 12.31 8.03
N HIS A 244 -29.62 11.77 7.23
CA HIS A 244 -29.58 10.38 6.78
C HIS A 244 -29.50 10.34 5.24
N PRO A 245 -28.49 9.65 4.64
CA PRO A 245 -28.25 9.73 3.20
C PRO A 245 -29.45 9.29 2.34
N ASP A 246 -30.19 8.25 2.72
CA ASP A 246 -31.32 7.74 1.93
C ASP A 246 -32.60 8.56 2.10
N ARG A 247 -32.71 9.33 3.19
CA ARG A 247 -33.91 10.12 3.49
C ARG A 247 -33.77 11.59 3.10
N ASP A 248 -32.59 12.15 3.35
CA ASP A 248 -32.39 13.60 3.38
C ASP A 248 -31.50 14.11 2.22
N SER A 249 -30.93 13.20 1.42
CA SER A 249 -30.17 13.60 0.24
C SER A 249 -31.08 14.25 -0.80
N VAL A 250 -30.56 15.29 -1.42
CA VAL A 250 -31.19 15.92 -2.58
C VAL A 250 -30.63 15.33 -3.87
N SER A 251 -31.41 15.46 -4.96
CA SER A 251 -30.96 15.08 -6.30
C SER A 251 -29.91 16.06 -6.87
N ASP A 252 -29.16 15.65 -7.87
CA ASP A 252 -28.04 16.43 -8.40
C ASP A 252 -28.47 17.78 -9.03
N ASP A 253 -29.69 17.85 -9.56
CA ASP A 253 -30.30 19.09 -10.08
C ASP A 253 -30.65 20.11 -8.98
N GLN A 254 -30.76 19.67 -7.74
CA GLN A 254 -30.98 20.53 -6.58
C GLN A 254 -29.70 21.03 -5.91
N LEU A 255 -28.52 20.51 -6.35
CA LEU A 255 -27.24 20.98 -5.88
C LEU A 255 -26.95 22.38 -6.41
N LEU A 256 -26.43 23.26 -5.55
CA LEU A 256 -25.98 24.57 -5.99
C LEU A 256 -24.66 24.47 -6.79
N GLU A 257 -24.37 25.46 -7.60
CA GLU A 257 -23.13 25.48 -8.40
C GLU A 257 -21.87 25.20 -7.56
N LEU A 258 -21.77 25.79 -6.37
CA LEU A 258 -20.64 25.57 -5.46
C LEU A 258 -20.56 24.14 -4.96
N ASP A 259 -21.69 23.46 -4.77
CA ASP A 259 -21.76 22.05 -4.36
C ASP A 259 -21.26 21.16 -5.48
N ARG A 260 -21.71 21.40 -6.71
CA ARG A 260 -21.24 20.69 -7.91
C ARG A 260 -19.75 20.89 -8.13
N TRP A 261 -19.25 22.12 -8.00
CA TRP A 261 -17.82 22.40 -8.04
C TRP A 261 -17.03 21.57 -7.01
N ALA A 262 -17.49 21.51 -5.77
CA ALA A 262 -16.81 20.76 -4.73
C ALA A 262 -16.76 19.24 -5.03
N LEU A 263 -17.86 18.68 -5.57
CA LEU A 263 -17.90 17.27 -5.99
C LEU A 263 -17.02 16.99 -7.21
N MET A 264 -16.98 17.89 -8.19
CA MET A 264 -16.06 17.73 -9.33
C MET A 264 -14.59 17.83 -8.92
N ARG A 265 -14.25 18.67 -7.92
CA ARG A 265 -12.93 18.69 -7.31
C ARG A 265 -12.61 17.36 -6.59
N LEU A 266 -13.62 16.76 -5.93
CA LEU A 266 -13.51 15.43 -5.34
C LEU A 266 -13.25 14.37 -6.40
N ASP A 267 -13.92 14.43 -7.55
CA ASP A 267 -13.73 13.47 -8.65
C ASP A 267 -12.27 13.44 -9.14
N ASN A 268 -11.64 14.61 -9.22
CA ASN A 268 -10.20 14.70 -9.52
C ASN A 268 -9.32 14.05 -8.44
N VAL A 269 -9.72 14.13 -7.16
CA VAL A 269 -9.02 13.46 -6.06
C VAL A 269 -9.21 11.95 -6.15
N ILE A 270 -10.43 11.49 -6.42
CA ILE A 270 -10.75 10.08 -6.62
C ILE A 270 -9.90 9.49 -7.76
N GLN A 271 -9.87 10.16 -8.91
CA GLN A 271 -9.06 9.71 -10.05
C GLN A 271 -7.57 9.62 -9.69
N LYS A 272 -6.98 10.67 -9.10
CA LYS A 272 -5.58 10.67 -8.68
C LYS A 272 -5.28 9.58 -7.64
N ALA A 273 -6.23 9.32 -6.74
CA ALA A 273 -6.06 8.27 -5.75
C ALA A 273 -6.07 6.88 -6.38
N HIS A 274 -6.97 6.60 -7.32
CA HIS A 274 -6.97 5.34 -8.06
C HIS A 274 -5.67 5.14 -8.83
N GLU A 275 -5.25 6.15 -9.60
CA GLU A 275 -3.99 6.11 -10.35
C GLU A 275 -2.78 5.87 -9.42
N GLY A 276 -2.73 6.57 -8.29
CA GLY A 276 -1.66 6.44 -7.30
C GLY A 276 -1.63 5.06 -6.63
N TYR A 277 -2.78 4.50 -6.29
CA TYR A 277 -2.85 3.14 -5.74
C TYR A 277 -2.45 2.07 -6.76
N GLU A 278 -2.92 2.18 -8.01
CA GLU A 278 -2.56 1.26 -9.08
C GLU A 278 -1.06 1.30 -9.44
N ALA A 279 -0.44 2.46 -9.31
CA ALA A 279 0.99 2.65 -9.54
C ALA A 279 1.86 2.37 -8.31
N PHE A 280 1.26 2.11 -7.14
CA PHE A 280 1.93 2.05 -5.84
C PHE A 280 2.62 3.38 -5.43
N ASP A 281 2.15 4.52 -5.96
CA ASP A 281 2.65 5.88 -5.68
C ASP A 281 1.80 6.53 -4.57
N PHE A 282 1.86 5.99 -3.36
CA PHE A 282 0.99 6.39 -2.24
C PHE A 282 1.16 7.86 -1.83
N HIS A 283 2.31 8.47 -2.08
CA HIS A 283 2.55 9.88 -1.81
C HIS A 283 1.65 10.80 -2.68
N ILE A 284 1.33 10.39 -3.91
CA ILE A 284 0.37 11.10 -4.76
C ILE A 284 -1.03 11.08 -4.14
N VAL A 285 -1.45 9.93 -3.62
CA VAL A 285 -2.74 9.78 -2.93
C VAL A 285 -2.81 10.70 -1.71
N PHE A 286 -1.79 10.64 -0.85
CA PHE A 286 -1.72 11.49 0.34
C PHE A 286 -1.79 12.97 0.00
N HIS A 287 -0.97 13.43 -0.94
CA HIS A 287 -0.95 14.85 -1.32
C HIS A 287 -2.27 15.32 -1.95
N ALA A 288 -2.91 14.50 -2.79
CA ALA A 288 -4.22 14.82 -3.36
C ALA A 288 -5.28 15.02 -2.26
N ILE A 289 -5.38 14.09 -1.32
CA ILE A 289 -6.34 14.15 -0.21
C ILE A 289 -6.02 15.32 0.74
N HIS A 290 -4.75 15.47 1.13
CA HIS A 290 -4.34 16.55 2.04
C HIS A 290 -4.62 17.94 1.44
N ASN A 291 -4.28 18.15 0.18
CA ASN A 291 -4.52 19.42 -0.50
C ASN A 291 -6.02 19.70 -0.64
N TYR A 292 -6.81 18.73 -0.99
CA TYR A 292 -8.26 18.87 -1.06
C TYR A 292 -8.85 19.25 0.31
N CYS A 293 -8.47 18.55 1.39
CA CYS A 293 -8.93 18.87 2.74
C CYS A 293 -8.54 20.28 3.21
N THR A 294 -7.31 20.72 2.89
CA THR A 294 -6.80 22.02 3.38
C THR A 294 -7.22 23.19 2.50
N THR A 295 -7.09 23.03 1.20
CA THR A 295 -7.22 24.13 0.24
C THR A 295 -8.66 24.25 -0.26
N ASP A 296 -9.19 23.19 -0.85
CA ASP A 296 -10.54 23.23 -1.46
C ASP A 296 -11.65 23.20 -0.41
N LEU A 297 -11.51 22.35 0.62
CA LEU A 297 -12.53 22.22 1.66
C LEU A 297 -12.39 23.28 2.75
N SER A 298 -11.36 23.22 3.58
CA SER A 298 -11.26 24.05 4.79
C SER A 298 -11.17 25.54 4.48
N ASN A 299 -10.39 25.93 3.47
CA ASN A 299 -10.16 27.33 3.15
C ASN A 299 -11.21 27.92 2.19
N PHE A 300 -12.03 27.09 1.56
CA PHE A 300 -12.99 27.58 0.57
C PHE A 300 -14.39 27.03 0.82
N TYR A 301 -14.67 25.79 0.44
CA TYR A 301 -16.02 25.25 0.42
C TYR A 301 -16.71 25.27 1.79
N LEU A 302 -16.08 24.64 2.80
CA LEU A 302 -16.67 24.54 4.14
C LEU A 302 -16.80 25.90 4.85
N ASP A 303 -15.97 26.88 4.49
CA ASP A 303 -16.08 28.22 5.01
C ASP A 303 -17.30 28.96 4.45
N ILE A 304 -17.54 28.83 3.15
CA ILE A 304 -18.66 29.50 2.47
C ILE A 304 -20.01 28.92 2.87
N ILE A 305 -20.12 27.62 3.01
CA ILE A 305 -21.43 26.97 3.28
C ILE A 305 -21.90 27.08 4.73
N LYS A 306 -21.15 27.77 5.62
CA LYS A 306 -21.52 27.91 7.03
C LYS A 306 -22.90 28.54 7.21
N ASP A 307 -23.25 29.55 6.44
CA ASP A 307 -24.56 30.19 6.53
C ASP A 307 -25.67 29.20 6.20
N ARG A 308 -25.47 28.36 5.18
CA ARG A 308 -26.44 27.33 4.81
C ARG A 308 -26.59 26.26 5.90
N LEU A 309 -25.50 25.86 6.54
CA LEU A 309 -25.51 24.83 7.58
C LEU A 309 -26.11 25.32 8.91
N TYR A 310 -25.93 26.60 9.25
CA TYR A 310 -26.24 27.13 10.57
C TYR A 310 -27.47 28.04 10.60
N CYS A 311 -27.77 28.74 9.50
CA CYS A 311 -28.85 29.73 9.47
C CYS A 311 -30.10 29.26 8.71
N GLU A 312 -29.95 28.33 7.77
CA GLU A 312 -31.05 27.79 7.01
C GLU A 312 -31.93 26.82 7.84
N PRO A 313 -33.25 26.76 7.62
CA PRO A 313 -34.10 25.78 8.24
C PRO A 313 -33.64 24.36 8.01
N GLU A 314 -33.89 23.46 8.97
CA GLU A 314 -33.40 22.09 8.97
C GLU A 314 -33.72 21.34 7.68
N ASN A 315 -34.94 21.51 7.15
CA ASN A 315 -35.39 20.81 5.95
C ASN A 315 -35.37 21.67 4.69
N SER A 316 -34.65 22.81 4.68
CA SER A 316 -34.51 23.61 3.47
C SER A 316 -33.66 22.85 2.43
N VAL A 317 -34.03 22.98 1.16
CA VAL A 317 -33.27 22.37 0.05
C VAL A 317 -31.81 22.85 0.05
N ALA A 318 -31.56 24.12 0.36
CA ALA A 318 -30.24 24.69 0.41
C ALA A 318 -29.36 24.04 1.48
N ARG A 319 -29.89 23.81 2.69
CA ARG A 319 -29.18 23.12 3.76
C ARG A 319 -28.97 21.64 3.43
N ARG A 320 -29.99 20.94 2.94
CA ARG A 320 -29.92 19.53 2.54
C ARG A 320 -28.95 19.32 1.38
N ALA A 321 -28.85 20.24 0.42
CA ALA A 321 -27.87 20.20 -0.66
C ALA A 321 -26.42 20.29 -0.10
N ALA A 322 -26.17 21.20 0.84
CA ALA A 322 -24.87 21.28 1.52
C ALA A 322 -24.54 19.99 2.29
N GLN A 323 -25.52 19.45 3.06
CA GLN A 323 -25.32 18.21 3.82
C GLN A 323 -25.11 17.01 2.89
N THR A 324 -25.85 16.88 1.79
CA THR A 324 -25.65 15.85 0.77
C THR A 324 -24.22 15.88 0.22
N THR A 325 -23.75 17.08 -0.09
CA THR A 325 -22.40 17.28 -0.65
C THR A 325 -21.32 16.89 0.34
N ILE A 326 -21.38 17.40 1.60
CA ILE A 326 -20.34 17.06 2.59
C ILE A 326 -20.40 15.59 3.02
N TYR A 327 -21.58 14.95 2.99
CA TYR A 327 -21.72 13.52 3.20
C TYR A 327 -20.99 12.73 2.10
N ARG A 328 -21.30 13.02 0.82
CA ARG A 328 -20.63 12.38 -0.33
C ARG A 328 -19.13 12.55 -0.27
N ILE A 329 -18.66 13.75 0.08
CA ILE A 329 -17.23 14.06 0.25
C ILE A 329 -16.62 13.19 1.35
N LEU A 330 -17.19 13.17 2.55
CA LEU A 330 -16.60 12.45 3.67
C LEU A 330 -16.64 10.94 3.46
N SER A 331 -17.74 10.41 2.93
CA SER A 331 -17.87 8.99 2.59
C SER A 331 -16.77 8.55 1.58
N ALA A 332 -16.55 9.35 0.55
CA ALA A 332 -15.49 9.07 -0.43
C ALA A 332 -14.08 9.19 0.18
N LEU A 333 -13.80 10.30 0.89
CA LEU A 333 -12.49 10.52 1.52
C LEU A 333 -12.15 9.42 2.52
N THR A 334 -13.13 8.96 3.33
CA THR A 334 -12.91 7.90 4.32
C THR A 334 -12.48 6.60 3.66
N ARG A 335 -13.13 6.22 2.56
CA ARG A 335 -12.74 5.02 1.79
C ARG A 335 -11.37 5.21 1.11
N LEU A 336 -11.09 6.39 0.55
CA LEU A 336 -9.80 6.67 -0.08
C LEU A 336 -8.63 6.64 0.90
N ILE A 337 -8.81 7.11 2.14
CA ILE A 337 -7.71 7.14 3.13
C ILE A 337 -7.57 5.81 3.90
N ALA A 338 -8.55 4.93 3.86
CA ALA A 338 -8.57 3.69 4.64
C ALA A 338 -7.31 2.83 4.47
N PRO A 339 -6.75 2.63 3.27
CA PRO A 339 -5.50 1.86 3.12
C PRO A 339 -4.30 2.50 3.82
N ILE A 340 -4.30 3.81 4.05
CA ILE A 340 -3.19 4.56 4.67
C ILE A 340 -3.48 4.82 6.15
N LEU A 341 -4.58 5.51 6.46
CA LEU A 341 -5.01 5.90 7.81
C LEU A 341 -6.09 4.95 8.33
N SER A 342 -5.75 3.67 8.45
CA SER A 342 -6.70 2.60 8.67
C SER A 342 -7.54 2.76 9.94
N PHE A 343 -6.92 3.12 11.06
CA PHE A 343 -7.61 3.31 12.34
C PHE A 343 -8.49 4.56 12.34
N THR A 344 -7.99 5.65 11.76
CA THR A 344 -8.75 6.89 11.63
C THR A 344 -9.95 6.73 10.70
N ALA A 345 -9.79 6.01 9.60
CA ALA A 345 -10.88 5.75 8.66
C ALA A 345 -11.99 4.91 9.32
N GLU A 346 -11.65 3.89 10.10
CA GLU A 346 -12.64 3.13 10.88
C GLU A 346 -13.33 3.99 11.94
N GLU A 347 -12.58 4.86 12.64
CA GLU A 347 -13.18 5.82 13.59
C GLU A 347 -14.18 6.74 12.87
N ILE A 348 -13.79 7.34 11.73
CA ILE A 348 -14.68 8.20 10.96
C ILE A 348 -15.91 7.42 10.48
N TRP A 349 -15.71 6.21 9.97
CA TRP A 349 -16.77 5.34 9.46
C TRP A 349 -17.80 5.03 10.54
N SER A 350 -17.37 4.74 11.76
CA SER A 350 -18.28 4.44 12.89
C SER A 350 -19.21 5.60 13.29
N TYR A 351 -18.86 6.84 12.91
CA TYR A 351 -19.68 8.03 13.18
C TYR A 351 -20.42 8.56 11.94
N LEU A 352 -20.05 8.09 10.76
CA LEU A 352 -20.69 8.52 9.52
C LEU A 352 -22.09 7.89 9.40
N PRO A 353 -23.15 8.64 9.03
CA PRO A 353 -24.40 8.02 8.67
C PRO A 353 -24.24 7.18 7.39
N HIS A 354 -24.82 5.99 7.36
CA HIS A 354 -24.66 5.03 6.27
C HIS A 354 -25.88 4.99 5.36
N ALA A 355 -25.65 4.91 4.05
CA ALA A 355 -26.70 4.55 3.10
C ALA A 355 -26.99 3.03 3.19
N ALA A 356 -28.17 2.62 2.75
CA ALA A 356 -28.55 1.20 2.72
C ALA A 356 -27.61 0.33 1.85
N SER A 357 -26.89 0.96 0.92
CA SER A 357 -25.89 0.29 0.09
C SER A 357 -24.54 0.07 0.77
N ASP A 358 -24.29 0.72 1.90
CA ASP A 358 -23.01 0.66 2.61
C ASP A 358 -23.00 -0.53 3.59
N ASP A 359 -21.85 -1.20 3.72
CA ASP A 359 -21.61 -2.07 4.87
C ASP A 359 -21.14 -1.21 6.06
N ALA A 360 -22.08 -0.97 7.00
CA ALA A 360 -21.82 -0.14 8.16
C ALA A 360 -20.82 -0.75 9.16
N LYS A 361 -20.50 -2.04 9.01
CA LYS A 361 -19.64 -2.79 9.95
C LYS A 361 -18.19 -2.35 9.88
N SER A 362 -17.68 -2.06 8.67
CA SER A 362 -16.31 -1.63 8.47
C SER A 362 -16.15 -0.91 7.15
N VAL A 363 -15.31 0.14 7.12
CA VAL A 363 -14.96 0.82 5.87
C VAL A 363 -14.31 -0.12 4.85
N PHE A 364 -13.58 -1.13 5.31
CA PHE A 364 -12.88 -2.10 4.46
C PHE A 364 -13.79 -3.10 3.76
N LEU A 365 -15.06 -3.18 4.13
CA LEU A 365 -16.05 -4.01 3.46
C LEU A 365 -16.77 -3.26 2.32
N ASN A 366 -16.37 -2.04 2.05
CA ASN A 366 -16.95 -1.19 1.02
C ASN A 366 -15.97 -0.97 -0.15
N GLU A 367 -16.53 -0.84 -1.34
CA GLU A 367 -15.75 -0.55 -2.55
C GLU A 367 -15.11 0.85 -2.51
N MET A 368 -13.97 1.00 -3.18
CA MET A 368 -13.37 2.31 -3.42
C MET A 368 -14.37 3.24 -4.13
N PRO A 369 -14.42 4.54 -3.77
CA PRO A 369 -15.38 5.46 -4.36
C PRO A 369 -15.12 5.64 -5.85
N LYS A 370 -16.22 5.81 -6.60
CA LYS A 370 -16.18 6.19 -8.01
C LYS A 370 -16.48 7.68 -8.14
N ALA A 371 -16.03 8.28 -9.23
CA ALA A 371 -16.39 9.65 -9.58
C ALA A 371 -17.92 9.83 -9.62
N SER A 372 -18.37 11.02 -9.24
CA SER A 372 -19.80 11.35 -9.14
C SER A 372 -20.56 11.22 -10.47
N GLY A 373 -19.82 11.37 -11.58
CA GLY A 373 -20.41 11.43 -12.92
C GLY A 373 -21.04 12.78 -13.24
N LEU A 374 -20.90 13.77 -12.36
CA LEU A 374 -21.31 15.14 -12.65
C LEU A 374 -20.48 15.68 -13.80
N THR A 375 -21.15 16.20 -14.81
CA THR A 375 -20.52 16.83 -15.96
C THR A 375 -20.97 18.28 -16.06
N GLU A 376 -20.02 19.18 -16.12
CA GLU A 376 -20.23 20.59 -16.40
C GLU A 376 -19.33 20.96 -17.58
N ASP A 377 -19.64 22.04 -18.24
CA ASP A 377 -18.82 22.53 -19.33
C ASP A 377 -17.49 23.13 -18.85
N ALA A 378 -16.57 23.34 -19.76
CA ALA A 378 -15.27 23.95 -19.46
C ALA A 378 -15.40 25.36 -18.88
N ASP A 379 -16.43 26.11 -19.28
CA ASP A 379 -16.67 27.47 -18.82
C ASP A 379 -17.10 27.50 -17.35
N PHE A 380 -17.84 26.49 -16.90
CA PHE A 380 -18.19 26.35 -15.47
C PHE A 380 -16.93 26.19 -14.60
N MET A 381 -16.03 25.29 -14.97
CA MET A 381 -14.80 25.10 -14.19
C MET A 381 -13.89 26.32 -14.26
N ALA A 382 -13.72 26.93 -15.43
CA ALA A 382 -12.95 28.17 -15.59
C ALA A 382 -13.50 29.33 -14.74
N LYS A 383 -14.83 29.48 -14.70
CA LYS A 383 -15.51 30.46 -13.82
C LYS A 383 -15.17 30.23 -12.36
N TRP A 384 -15.28 28.99 -11.88
CA TRP A 384 -15.03 28.67 -10.46
C TRP A 384 -13.55 28.74 -10.12
N ASP A 385 -12.65 28.39 -11.02
CA ASP A 385 -11.21 28.57 -10.84
C ASP A 385 -10.84 30.07 -10.74
N LEU A 386 -11.47 30.92 -11.54
CA LEU A 386 -11.28 32.36 -11.44
C LEU A 386 -11.78 32.93 -10.11
N ILE A 387 -12.99 32.53 -9.66
CA ILE A 387 -13.56 32.90 -8.36
C ILE A 387 -12.63 32.46 -7.23
N TYR A 388 -12.17 31.23 -7.29
CA TYR A 388 -11.26 30.64 -6.31
C TYR A 388 -9.95 31.42 -6.23
N GLN A 389 -9.28 31.66 -7.36
CA GLN A 389 -8.03 32.42 -7.42
C GLN A 389 -8.23 33.85 -6.91
N THR A 390 -9.30 34.52 -7.33
CA THR A 390 -9.63 35.91 -6.88
C THR A 390 -9.79 35.94 -5.34
N ARG A 391 -10.48 34.96 -4.75
CA ARG A 391 -10.61 34.89 -3.29
C ARG A 391 -9.25 34.63 -2.61
N MET A 392 -8.40 33.78 -3.19
CA MET A 392 -7.07 33.52 -2.64
C MET A 392 -6.20 34.76 -2.62
N GLU A 393 -6.21 35.56 -3.68
CA GLU A 393 -5.48 36.83 -3.74
C GLU A 393 -6.03 37.87 -2.73
N ALA A 394 -7.36 37.98 -2.61
CA ALA A 394 -7.99 38.81 -1.62
C ALA A 394 -7.60 38.43 -0.18
N ASN A 395 -7.65 37.12 0.13
CA ASN A 395 -7.24 36.60 1.44
C ASN A 395 -5.77 36.87 1.74
N LYS A 396 -4.89 36.75 0.75
CA LYS A 396 -3.46 37.06 0.89
C LYS A 396 -3.25 38.54 1.31
N VAL A 397 -3.90 39.47 0.62
CA VAL A 397 -3.83 40.90 0.97
C VAL A 397 -4.39 41.16 2.37
N LEU A 398 -5.53 40.51 2.73
CA LEU A 398 -6.08 40.64 4.08
C LEU A 398 -5.13 40.11 5.15
N GLU A 399 -4.42 39.02 4.88
CA GLU A 399 -3.46 38.45 5.82
C GLU A 399 -2.21 39.35 5.96
N GLU A 400 -1.72 39.94 4.87
CA GLU A 400 -0.65 40.93 4.92
C GLU A 400 -1.05 42.13 5.83
N LYS A 401 -2.26 42.67 5.66
CA LYS A 401 -2.76 43.77 6.50
C LYS A 401 -3.01 43.37 7.96
N ARG A 402 -3.32 42.12 8.20
CA ARG A 402 -3.45 41.58 9.55
C ARG A 402 -2.08 41.44 10.23
N ASN A 403 -1.07 40.99 9.50
CA ASN A 403 0.32 40.92 9.98
C ASN A 403 0.91 42.32 10.26
N GLU A 404 0.55 43.31 9.47
CA GLU A 404 0.86 44.74 9.71
C GLU A 404 0.05 45.33 10.88
N LYS A 405 -0.87 44.59 11.49
CA LYS A 405 -1.79 45.00 12.56
C LYS A 405 -2.70 46.19 12.17
N LEU A 406 -2.97 46.37 10.90
CA LEU A 406 -3.90 47.40 10.40
C LEU A 406 -5.35 46.96 10.54
N ILE A 407 -5.61 45.65 10.52
CA ILE A 407 -6.92 45.04 10.76
C ILE A 407 -6.77 43.86 11.72
N GLY A 408 -7.78 43.57 12.51
CA GLY A 408 -7.86 42.38 13.36
C GLY A 408 -8.68 41.27 12.69
N LYS A 409 -9.81 41.64 12.08
CA LYS A 409 -10.73 40.74 11.41
C LYS A 409 -10.96 41.15 9.95
N SER A 410 -11.26 40.18 9.08
CA SER A 410 -11.54 40.47 7.65
C SER A 410 -12.73 41.43 7.46
N LEU A 411 -13.72 41.44 8.36
CA LEU A 411 -14.86 42.35 8.34
C LEU A 411 -14.51 43.80 8.62
N GLU A 412 -13.32 44.10 9.08
CA GLU A 412 -12.82 45.49 9.31
C GLU A 412 -12.24 46.11 8.06
N ALA A 413 -12.16 45.35 6.97
CA ALA A 413 -11.55 45.79 5.72
C ALA A 413 -12.58 45.89 4.58
N LYS A 414 -12.40 46.89 3.72
CA LYS A 414 -13.02 46.97 2.40
C LYS A 414 -12.04 46.44 1.37
N VAL A 415 -12.40 45.39 0.67
CA VAL A 415 -11.60 44.84 -0.45
C VAL A 415 -12.13 45.42 -1.76
N THR A 416 -11.24 45.94 -2.59
CA THR A 416 -11.56 46.36 -3.95
C THR A 416 -10.81 45.47 -4.93
N ILE A 417 -11.53 44.83 -5.83
CA ILE A 417 -10.98 43.96 -6.88
C ILE A 417 -11.03 44.77 -8.17
N ALA A 418 -9.86 45.02 -8.77
CA ALA A 418 -9.78 45.58 -10.10
C ALA A 418 -9.57 44.42 -11.12
N VAL A 419 -10.45 44.33 -12.10
CA VAL A 419 -10.36 43.38 -13.20
C VAL A 419 -9.89 44.13 -14.43
N ALA A 420 -8.83 43.65 -15.09
CA ALA A 420 -8.30 44.22 -16.31
C ALA A 420 -9.06 43.76 -17.53
#